data_abc64543788cdbd306e8f4acbab1d0ab
#
_entry.id   abc64543788cdbd306e8f4acbab1d0ab
#
_cell.length_a   1.000
_cell.length_b   1.000
_cell.length_c   1.000
_cell.angle_alpha   90.00
_cell.angle_beta   90.00
_cell.angle_gamma   90.00
#
_symmetry.space_group_name_H-M   'P 1'
#
loop_
_entity.id
_entity.type
_entity.pdbx_description
1 polymer ?
#
loop_
_entity_poly.entity_id
_entity_poly.type
_entity_poly.pdbx_seq_one_letter_code
_entity_poly.pdbx_strand_id
1 'polypeptide(L)'
;LFVMIGTGDLAADLVDDFEDLAAYGSYDNAELDRLVATLEEKVNASPVALAGVVRSPEKAKALAARGYDFVTLTADIWLLIDGARRALEAAR
;
A
#
# COMPACT_ATOMS: atom_id res chain seq x y z
N LEU A 1 -6.52 19.37 0.89
CA LEU A 1 -6.06 18.72 -0.34
C LEU A 1 -4.91 17.77 -0.04
N PHE A 2 -4.93 16.59 -0.61
CA PHE A 2 -3.89 15.58 -0.43
C PHE A 2 -3.65 14.79 -1.71
N VAL A 3 -2.48 14.16 -1.80
CA VAL A 3 -2.14 13.18 -2.83
C VAL A 3 -2.05 11.82 -2.16
N MET A 4 -2.79 10.84 -2.68
CA MET A 4 -2.69 9.44 -2.25
C MET A 4 -1.91 8.65 -3.29
N ILE A 5 -0.82 8.01 -2.87
CA ILE A 5 -0.05 7.15 -3.75
C ILE A 5 -0.70 5.77 -3.77
N GLY A 6 -1.25 5.40 -4.92
CA GLY A 6 -1.79 4.08 -5.19
C GLY A 6 -0.68 3.12 -5.64
N THR A 7 0.08 2.57 -4.71
CA THR A 7 1.20 1.65 -5.02
C THR A 7 0.74 0.45 -5.82
N GLY A 8 -0.49 0.07 -5.61
CA GLY A 8 -1.13 -0.97 -6.33
C GLY A 8 -1.32 -0.69 -7.81
N ASP A 9 -1.89 0.43 -8.11
CA ASP A 9 -2.13 0.86 -9.49
C ASP A 9 -0.79 1.10 -10.21
N LEU A 10 0.20 1.65 -9.49
CA LEU A 10 1.55 1.82 -10.04
C LEU A 10 2.21 0.47 -10.35
N ALA A 11 2.07 -0.52 -9.47
CA ALA A 11 2.60 -1.86 -9.72
C ALA A 11 1.94 -2.49 -10.94
N ALA A 12 0.61 -2.33 -11.10
CA ALA A 12 -0.13 -2.82 -12.26
C ALA A 12 0.36 -2.20 -13.57
N ASP A 13 0.74 -0.92 -13.54
CA ASP A 13 1.27 -0.22 -14.71
C ASP A 13 2.69 -0.65 -15.10
N LEU A 14 3.45 -1.20 -14.15
CA LEU A 14 4.84 -1.63 -14.36
C LEU A 14 4.98 -3.09 -14.79
N VAL A 15 3.91 -3.90 -14.73
CA VAL A 15 3.96 -5.30 -15.14
C VAL A 15 3.46 -5.47 -16.57
N ASP A 16 4.12 -6.33 -17.33
CA ASP A 16 3.78 -6.63 -18.72
C ASP A 16 2.72 -7.74 -18.83
N ASP A 17 2.57 -8.57 -17.81
CA ASP A 17 1.64 -9.70 -17.81
C ASP A 17 0.69 -9.67 -16.60
N PHE A 18 -0.57 -9.97 -16.86
CA PHE A 18 -1.62 -9.99 -15.84
C PHE A 18 -1.39 -11.07 -14.77
N GLU A 19 -0.66 -12.13 -15.10
CA GLU A 19 -0.29 -13.17 -14.14
C GLU A 19 0.65 -12.65 -13.05
N ASP A 20 1.48 -11.68 -13.36
CA ASP A 20 2.38 -11.03 -12.41
C ASP A 20 1.61 -10.18 -11.38
N LEU A 21 0.39 -9.74 -11.69
CA LEU A 21 -0.51 -9.08 -10.75
C LEU A 21 -1.03 -10.00 -9.65
N ALA A 22 -1.02 -11.32 -9.86
CA ALA A 22 -1.43 -12.28 -8.83
C ALA A 22 -0.47 -12.28 -7.63
N ALA A 23 0.76 -11.83 -7.82
CA ALA A 23 1.75 -11.61 -6.76
C ALA A 23 1.62 -10.25 -6.05
N TYR A 24 0.57 -9.53 -6.30
CA TYR A 24 0.32 -8.15 -5.94
C TYR A 24 0.50 -7.81 -4.45
N GLY A 25 0.21 -8.73 -3.56
CA GLY A 25 0.43 -8.54 -2.11
C GLY A 25 1.90 -8.68 -1.69
N SER A 26 2.76 -9.19 -2.57
CA SER A 26 4.17 -9.47 -2.32
C SER A 26 5.10 -8.90 -3.41
N TYR A 27 4.60 -7.94 -4.18
CA TYR A 27 5.34 -7.36 -5.30
C TYR A 27 6.53 -6.56 -4.79
N ASP A 28 7.70 -7.16 -4.90
CA ASP A 28 8.99 -6.54 -4.58
C ASP A 28 9.66 -6.11 -5.90
N ASN A 29 9.59 -4.81 -6.19
CA ASN A 29 10.10 -4.24 -7.42
C ASN A 29 10.88 -2.96 -7.13
N ALA A 30 12.18 -2.99 -7.45
CA ALA A 30 13.08 -1.85 -7.24
C ALA A 30 12.67 -0.62 -8.06
N GLU A 31 12.06 -0.79 -9.22
CA GLU A 31 11.56 0.31 -10.04
C GLU A 31 10.34 0.98 -9.38
N LEU A 32 9.41 0.18 -8.85
CA LEU A 32 8.28 0.69 -8.07
C LEU A 32 8.77 1.48 -6.85
N ASP A 33 9.71 0.94 -6.10
CA ASP A 33 10.27 1.59 -4.91
C ASP A 33 10.92 2.93 -5.25
N ARG A 34 11.65 3.01 -6.36
CA ARG A 34 12.24 4.28 -6.83
C ARG A 34 11.19 5.29 -7.25
N LEU A 35 10.14 4.84 -7.94
CA LEU A 35 9.05 5.70 -8.36
C LEU A 35 8.30 6.26 -7.15
N VAL A 36 7.98 5.41 -6.18
CA VAL A 36 7.32 5.81 -4.93
C VAL A 36 8.20 6.82 -4.17
N ALA A 37 9.49 6.56 -4.02
CA ALA A 37 10.42 7.47 -3.35
C ALA A 37 10.47 8.85 -4.03
N THR A 38 10.46 8.87 -5.37
CA THR A 38 10.43 10.12 -6.15
C THR A 38 9.13 10.90 -5.91
N LEU A 39 7.99 10.22 -5.88
CA LEU A 39 6.69 10.84 -5.60
C LEU A 39 6.62 11.37 -4.17
N GLU A 40 7.09 10.59 -3.19
CA GLU A 40 7.17 11.01 -1.78
C GLU A 40 8.00 12.30 -1.63
N GLU A 41 9.17 12.35 -2.25
CA GLU A 41 10.04 13.52 -2.22
C GLU A 41 9.33 14.76 -2.78
N LYS A 42 8.69 14.63 -3.94
CA LYS A 42 7.98 15.74 -4.58
C LYS A 42 6.80 16.24 -3.75
N VAL A 43 6.00 15.35 -3.21
CA VAL A 43 4.83 15.72 -2.39
C VAL A 43 5.29 16.32 -1.07
N ASN A 44 6.28 15.75 -0.40
CA ASN A 44 6.82 16.28 0.85
C ASN A 44 7.49 17.67 0.69
N ALA A 45 7.99 17.98 -0.50
CA ALA A 45 8.53 19.31 -0.83
C ALA A 45 7.43 20.35 -1.15
N SER A 46 6.18 19.95 -1.22
CA SER A 46 5.02 20.79 -1.51
C SER A 46 4.18 21.01 -0.24
N PRO A 47 3.22 21.96 -0.24
CA PRO A 47 2.27 22.14 0.86
C PRO A 47 1.13 21.11 0.88
N VAL A 48 1.12 20.17 -0.06
CA VAL A 48 0.07 19.13 -0.21
C VAL A 48 0.36 17.99 0.75
N ALA A 49 -0.67 17.49 1.44
CA ALA A 49 -0.56 16.34 2.32
C ALA A 49 -0.33 15.05 1.53
N LEU A 50 0.48 14.16 2.10
CA LEU A 50 0.80 12.86 1.52
C LEU A 50 -0.03 11.77 2.19
N ALA A 51 -0.70 10.96 1.40
CA ALA A 51 -1.53 9.85 1.88
C ALA A 51 -1.13 8.52 1.23
N GLY A 52 -1.40 7.44 1.94
CA GLY A 52 -1.11 6.09 1.49
C GLY A 52 -2.10 5.05 2.00
N VAL A 53 -2.02 3.86 1.42
CA VAL A 53 -2.83 2.71 1.80
C VAL A 53 -1.92 1.54 2.16
N VAL A 54 -2.18 0.92 3.28
CA VAL A 54 -1.45 -0.27 3.74
C VAL A 54 -2.40 -1.28 4.37
N ARG A 55 -1.91 -2.50 4.61
CA ARG A 55 -2.69 -3.58 5.19
C ARG A 55 -2.15 -4.08 6.53
N SER A 56 -1.10 -3.48 7.06
CA SER A 56 -0.56 -3.85 8.36
C SER A 56 -0.17 -2.63 9.20
N PRO A 57 -0.30 -2.73 10.53
CA PRO A 57 0.12 -1.66 11.45
C PRO A 57 1.60 -1.29 11.31
N GLU A 58 2.47 -2.28 11.05
CA GLU A 58 3.91 -2.08 10.88
C GLU A 58 4.20 -1.21 9.65
N LYS A 59 3.53 -1.51 8.52
CA LYS A 59 3.63 -0.71 7.30
C LYS A 59 3.06 0.70 7.51
N ALA A 60 1.97 0.85 8.27
CA ALA A 60 1.44 2.17 8.60
C ALA A 60 2.43 3.02 9.38
N LYS A 61 3.10 2.43 10.38
CA LYS A 61 4.18 3.10 11.13
C LYS A 61 5.35 3.50 10.22
N ALA A 62 5.72 2.64 9.29
CA ALA A 62 6.79 2.93 8.33
C ALA A 62 6.43 4.10 7.41
N LEU A 63 5.18 4.18 6.93
CA LEU A 63 4.71 5.32 6.14
C LEU A 63 4.70 6.61 6.95
N ALA A 64 4.22 6.57 8.19
CA ALA A 64 4.25 7.74 9.08
C ALA A 64 5.67 8.26 9.28
N ALA A 65 6.65 7.38 9.44
CA ALA A 65 8.06 7.74 9.56
C ALA A 65 8.63 8.40 8.28
N ARG A 66 8.04 8.13 7.12
CA ARG A 66 8.43 8.72 5.83
C ARG A 66 7.67 10.01 5.48
N GLY A 67 6.89 10.55 6.40
CA GLY A 67 6.20 11.83 6.21
C GLY A 67 4.79 11.72 5.64
N TYR A 68 4.15 10.57 5.73
CA TYR A 68 2.73 10.44 5.37
C TYR A 68 1.85 11.06 6.44
N ASP A 69 0.97 11.95 6.03
CA ASP A 69 0.05 12.68 6.90
C ASP A 69 -1.23 11.89 7.18
N PHE A 70 -1.61 11.01 6.24
CA PHE A 70 -2.81 10.21 6.31
C PHE A 70 -2.54 8.80 5.76
N VAL A 71 -2.96 7.77 6.50
CA VAL A 71 -2.79 6.38 6.10
C VAL A 71 -4.11 5.64 6.26
N THR A 72 -4.61 5.06 5.16
CA THR A 72 -5.70 4.10 5.21
C THR A 72 -5.16 2.74 5.60
N LEU A 73 -5.58 2.25 6.76
CA LEU A 73 -5.19 0.96 7.29
C LEU A 73 -6.24 -0.09 6.95
N THR A 74 -6.01 -0.84 5.89
CA THR A 74 -6.89 -1.91 5.41
C THR A 74 -8.24 -1.44 4.83
N ALA A 75 -9.09 -2.37 4.50
CA ALA A 75 -10.43 -2.15 3.99
C ALA A 75 -11.38 -3.22 4.58
N ASP A 76 -12.67 -2.97 4.54
CA ASP A 76 -13.71 -3.86 5.07
C ASP A 76 -13.62 -5.29 4.51
N ILE A 77 -13.40 -5.42 3.20
CA ILE A 77 -13.26 -6.74 2.55
C ILE A 77 -12.09 -7.56 3.13
N TRP A 78 -10.97 -6.93 3.42
CA TRP A 78 -9.80 -7.60 4.00
C TRP A 78 -10.03 -8.00 5.45
N LEU A 79 -10.71 -7.13 6.23
CA LEU A 79 -11.11 -7.43 7.59
C LEU A 79 -12.06 -8.62 7.64
N LEU A 80 -13.00 -8.70 6.69
CA LEU A 80 -13.94 -9.82 6.58
C LEU A 80 -13.22 -11.12 6.22
N ILE A 81 -12.35 -11.12 5.22
CA ILE A 81 -11.59 -12.29 4.79
C ILE A 81 -10.69 -12.79 5.91
N ASP A 82 -9.94 -11.90 6.54
CA ASP A 82 -9.01 -12.27 7.61
C ASP A 82 -9.76 -12.75 8.86
N GLY A 83 -10.88 -12.13 9.19
CA GLY A 83 -11.75 -12.58 10.28
C GLY A 83 -12.35 -13.96 10.04
N ALA A 84 -12.85 -14.22 8.84
CA ALA A 84 -13.39 -15.52 8.45
C ALA A 84 -12.31 -16.61 8.48
N ARG A 85 -11.13 -16.32 7.95
CA ARG A 85 -9.99 -17.25 7.97
C ARG A 85 -9.60 -17.63 9.40
N ARG A 86 -9.43 -16.65 10.29
CA ARG A 86 -9.11 -16.89 11.71
C ARG A 86 -10.18 -17.73 12.41
N ALA A 87 -11.45 -17.45 12.14
CA ALA A 87 -12.55 -18.20 12.73
C ALA A 87 -12.55 -19.66 12.27
N LEU A 88 -12.30 -19.91 10.99
CA LEU A 88 -12.19 -21.27 10.44
C LEU A 88 -10.99 -22.02 11.02
N GLU A 89 -9.84 -21.38 11.12
CA GLU A 89 -8.64 -21.98 11.71
C GLU A 89 -8.85 -22.32 13.18
N ALA A 90 -9.51 -21.47 13.95
CA ALA A 90 -9.84 -21.70 15.35
C ALA A 90 -10.88 -22.81 15.55
N ALA A 91 -11.77 -23.06 14.58
CA ALA A 91 -12.82 -24.06 14.63
C ALA A 91 -12.34 -25.48 14.23
N ARG A 92 -11.16 -25.62 13.69
CA ARG A 92 -10.59 -26.92 13.24
C ARG A 92 -10.01 -27.75 14.36
#